data_2e064eab50c2239aed465c1370acab79
#
_entry.id   2e064eab50c2239aed465c1370acab79
#
_cell.length_a   1.000
_cell.length_b   1.000
_cell.length_c   1.000
_cell.angle_alpha   90.00
_cell.angle_beta   90.00
_cell.angle_gamma   90.00
#
_symmetry.space_group_name_H-M   'P 1'
#
loop_
_entity.id
_entity.type
_entity.pdbx_description
1 polymer ?
#
loop_
_entity_poly.entity_id
_entity_poly.type
_entity_poly.pdbx_seq_one_letter_code
_entity_poly.pdbx_strand_id
1 'polypeptide(L)'
;DGATVPFYYAMPAGKKNLPVILVIQEIFGVHEHIADVCRRFAHLGYLAIAPELYARQGDPASYTDIPKLMADIVSKVPDAQVMGDLDAMVAWAAANGGNAQRLGITGFCWGGRITWLYAAHNKAIKAGVAWYGRLVGTASPLTPKHPVDLAANLRAPVLGLYGGQDGGIPLTTVNEMKEALATAGAKGNKAAAASEFVVF
;
A
#
# COMPACT_ATOMS: atom_id res chain seq x y z
N ASP A 1 -3.04 -20.00 0.66
CA ASP A 1 -4.11 -20.65 1.43
C ASP A 1 -5.31 -21.08 0.54
N GLY A 2 -5.28 -20.76 -0.74
CA GLY A 2 -6.34 -21.11 -1.72
C GLY A 2 -7.61 -20.24 -1.60
N ALA A 3 -7.60 -19.18 -0.82
CA ALA A 3 -8.73 -18.28 -0.72
C ALA A 3 -8.87 -17.39 -1.96
N THR A 4 -10.11 -17.10 -2.34
CA THR A 4 -10.40 -16.13 -3.40
C THR A 4 -10.50 -14.74 -2.80
N VAL A 5 -9.75 -13.78 -3.35
CA VAL A 5 -9.82 -12.38 -2.97
C VAL A 5 -10.55 -11.60 -4.05
N PRO A 6 -11.72 -11.02 -3.76
CA PRO A 6 -12.39 -10.10 -4.68
C PRO A 6 -11.52 -8.85 -4.90
N PHE A 7 -11.65 -8.23 -6.05
CA PHE A 7 -10.95 -6.98 -6.34
C PHE A 7 -11.70 -6.16 -7.40
N TYR A 8 -11.56 -4.86 -7.33
CA TYR A 8 -11.93 -3.94 -8.40
C TYR A 8 -10.73 -3.71 -9.32
N TYR A 9 -10.97 -3.59 -10.62
CA TYR A 9 -9.93 -3.14 -11.54
C TYR A 9 -10.50 -2.25 -12.64
N ALA A 10 -9.65 -1.40 -13.19
CA ALA A 10 -9.95 -0.57 -14.34
C ALA A 10 -8.72 -0.48 -15.25
N MET A 11 -8.95 -0.53 -16.57
CA MET A 11 -7.89 -0.42 -17.58
C MET A 11 -8.45 0.11 -18.91
N PRO A 12 -7.63 0.72 -19.78
CA PRO A 12 -8.04 1.11 -21.12
C PRO A 12 -8.47 -0.11 -21.94
N ALA A 13 -9.64 -0.02 -22.59
CA ALA A 13 -10.16 -1.12 -23.41
C ALA A 13 -9.21 -1.49 -24.57
N GLY A 14 -9.03 -2.78 -24.79
CA GLY A 14 -8.24 -3.31 -25.91
C GLY A 14 -6.73 -3.06 -25.84
N LYS A 15 -6.22 -2.42 -24.78
CA LYS A 15 -4.79 -2.17 -24.60
C LYS A 15 -4.12 -3.31 -23.85
N LYS A 16 -2.83 -3.53 -24.12
CA LYS A 16 -1.97 -4.53 -23.48
C LYS A 16 -0.64 -3.90 -23.10
N ASN A 17 0.14 -4.63 -22.32
CA ASN A 17 1.44 -4.21 -21.82
C ASN A 17 1.36 -2.90 -20.98
N LEU A 18 0.26 -2.75 -20.26
CA LEU A 18 -0.03 -1.56 -19.46
C LEU A 18 0.84 -1.52 -18.20
N PRO A 19 1.32 -0.34 -17.78
CA PRO A 19 1.87 -0.22 -16.42
C PRO A 19 0.79 -0.53 -15.40
N VAL A 20 1.18 -1.18 -14.30
CA VAL A 20 0.26 -1.65 -13.26
C VAL A 20 0.36 -0.74 -12.04
N ILE A 21 -0.78 -0.34 -11.48
CA ILE A 21 -0.87 0.36 -10.20
C ILE A 21 -1.75 -0.46 -9.25
N LEU A 22 -1.19 -0.84 -8.12
CA LEU A 22 -1.96 -1.34 -6.98
C LEU A 22 -2.49 -0.14 -6.19
N VAL A 23 -3.80 -0.11 -5.97
CA VAL A 23 -4.49 0.93 -5.20
C VAL A 23 -5.00 0.31 -3.90
N ILE A 24 -4.44 0.74 -2.78
CA ILE A 24 -4.69 0.12 -1.49
C ILE A 24 -5.67 0.95 -0.68
N GLN A 25 -6.73 0.29 -0.25
CA GLN A 25 -7.85 0.82 0.52
C GLN A 25 -7.43 1.41 1.88
N GLU A 26 -8.30 2.24 2.46
CA GLU A 26 -8.30 2.57 3.88
C GLU A 26 -8.85 1.39 4.71
N ILE A 27 -9.33 1.69 5.93
CA ILE A 27 -9.98 0.68 6.79
C ILE A 27 -11.39 0.28 6.32
N PHE A 28 -11.95 0.98 5.33
CA PHE A 28 -13.36 0.82 4.89
C PHE A 28 -13.55 -0.10 3.68
N GLY A 29 -12.50 -0.80 3.23
CA GLY A 29 -12.58 -1.66 2.04
C GLY A 29 -12.50 -0.89 0.72
N VAL A 30 -12.81 -1.56 -0.37
CA VAL A 30 -12.81 -0.96 -1.72
C VAL A 30 -14.18 -0.31 -1.98
N HIS A 31 -14.36 0.89 -1.43
CA HIS A 31 -15.54 1.72 -1.66
C HIS A 31 -15.41 2.58 -2.93
N GLU A 32 -16.45 3.37 -3.24
CA GLU A 32 -16.55 4.12 -4.50
C GLU A 32 -15.37 5.06 -4.78
N HIS A 33 -14.80 5.70 -3.74
CA HIS A 33 -13.64 6.55 -3.93
C HIS A 33 -12.42 5.74 -4.43
N ILE A 34 -12.15 4.57 -3.86
CA ILE A 34 -11.05 3.70 -4.29
C ILE A 34 -11.29 3.21 -5.72
N ALA A 35 -12.52 2.83 -6.05
CA ALA A 35 -12.89 2.45 -7.41
C ALA A 35 -12.71 3.63 -8.40
N ASP A 36 -13.06 4.87 -8.00
CA ASP A 36 -12.85 6.06 -8.81
C ASP A 36 -11.36 6.34 -9.04
N VAL A 37 -10.52 6.19 -8.03
CA VAL A 37 -9.06 6.29 -8.18
C VAL A 37 -8.55 5.29 -9.23
N CYS A 38 -9.03 4.05 -9.22
CA CYS A 38 -8.67 3.06 -10.25
C CYS A 38 -9.09 3.51 -11.66
N ARG A 39 -10.32 4.05 -11.81
CA ARG A 39 -10.79 4.58 -13.11
C ARG A 39 -9.95 5.75 -13.60
N ARG A 40 -9.55 6.66 -12.70
CA ARG A 40 -8.66 7.79 -13.03
C ARG A 40 -7.30 7.30 -13.52
N PHE A 41 -6.71 6.30 -12.87
CA PHE A 41 -5.48 5.69 -13.36
C PHE A 41 -5.68 5.01 -14.72
N ALA A 42 -6.82 4.36 -14.96
CA ALA A 42 -7.13 3.78 -16.26
C ALA A 42 -7.19 4.85 -17.37
N HIS A 43 -7.77 6.01 -17.11
CA HIS A 43 -7.75 7.15 -18.04
C HIS A 43 -6.33 7.65 -18.35
N LEU A 44 -5.40 7.49 -17.42
CA LEU A 44 -3.97 7.80 -17.60
C LEU A 44 -3.17 6.67 -18.27
N GLY A 45 -3.82 5.57 -18.66
CA GLY A 45 -3.18 4.47 -19.38
C GLY A 45 -2.63 3.35 -18.52
N TYR A 46 -3.04 3.25 -17.25
CA TYR A 46 -2.64 2.18 -16.34
C TYR A 46 -3.67 1.06 -16.27
N LEU A 47 -3.23 -0.14 -15.91
CA LEU A 47 -4.07 -1.16 -15.31
C LEU A 47 -4.02 -0.95 -13.80
N ALA A 48 -5.11 -0.47 -13.22
CA ALA A 48 -5.24 -0.21 -11.78
C ALA A 48 -6.06 -1.30 -11.10
N ILE A 49 -5.59 -1.79 -9.96
CA ILE A 49 -6.21 -2.90 -9.22
C ILE A 49 -6.32 -2.54 -7.74
N ALA A 50 -7.50 -2.70 -7.17
CA ALA A 50 -7.78 -2.53 -5.75
C ALA A 50 -8.37 -3.83 -5.17
N PRO A 51 -7.59 -4.66 -4.45
CA PRO A 51 -8.09 -5.87 -3.83
C PRO A 51 -8.82 -5.59 -2.52
N GLU A 52 -9.86 -6.41 -2.21
CA GLU A 52 -10.55 -6.44 -0.92
C GLU A 52 -9.71 -7.20 0.11
N LEU A 53 -8.76 -6.50 0.72
CA LEU A 53 -7.73 -7.09 1.58
C LEU A 53 -8.28 -7.64 2.91
N TYR A 54 -9.54 -7.33 3.23
CA TYR A 54 -10.24 -7.80 4.43
C TYR A 54 -11.21 -8.95 4.17
N ALA A 55 -11.32 -9.43 2.94
CA ALA A 55 -12.33 -10.42 2.54
C ALA A 55 -12.35 -11.71 3.39
N ARG A 56 -11.20 -12.08 3.99
CA ARG A 56 -11.14 -13.25 4.89
C ARG A 56 -11.60 -12.94 6.32
N GLN A 57 -11.55 -11.69 6.74
CA GLN A 57 -11.89 -11.24 8.09
C GLN A 57 -13.33 -10.75 8.18
N GLY A 58 -13.90 -10.27 7.08
CA GLY A 58 -15.28 -9.81 7.01
C GLY A 58 -15.48 -8.63 6.06
N ASP A 59 -16.70 -8.10 6.04
CA ASP A 59 -17.08 -6.95 5.24
C ASP A 59 -17.01 -5.66 6.08
N PRO A 60 -16.04 -4.76 5.82
CA PRO A 60 -15.92 -3.51 6.55
C PRO A 60 -17.10 -2.57 6.34
N ALA A 61 -17.84 -2.67 5.21
CA ALA A 61 -18.99 -1.83 4.93
C ALA A 61 -20.18 -2.09 5.87
N SER A 62 -20.19 -3.24 6.56
CA SER A 62 -21.23 -3.58 7.55
C SER A 62 -21.06 -2.84 8.89
N TYR A 63 -19.96 -2.10 9.09
CA TYR A 63 -19.64 -1.42 10.34
C TYR A 63 -19.91 0.08 10.25
N THR A 64 -20.60 0.59 11.28
CA THR A 64 -20.77 2.05 11.51
C THR A 64 -19.91 2.56 12.65
N ASP A 65 -19.39 1.66 13.50
CA ASP A 65 -18.55 1.94 14.66
C ASP A 65 -17.09 1.63 14.30
N ILE A 66 -16.23 2.66 14.25
CA ILE A 66 -14.82 2.51 13.90
C ILE A 66 -14.03 1.69 14.92
N PRO A 67 -14.14 1.90 16.25
CA PRO A 67 -13.51 1.03 17.24
C PRO A 67 -13.84 -0.45 17.04
N LYS A 68 -15.12 -0.77 16.74
CA LYS A 68 -15.54 -2.13 16.48
C LYS A 68 -14.97 -2.70 15.18
N LEU A 69 -14.97 -1.92 14.09
CA LEU A 69 -14.32 -2.28 12.83
C LEU A 69 -12.82 -2.60 13.04
N MET A 70 -12.13 -1.75 13.80
CA MET A 70 -10.72 -1.95 14.13
C MET A 70 -10.48 -3.25 14.90
N ALA A 71 -11.30 -3.54 15.91
CA ALA A 71 -11.16 -4.72 16.76
C ALA A 71 -11.54 -6.03 16.03
N ASP A 72 -12.60 -6.01 15.23
CA ASP A 72 -13.16 -7.23 14.64
C ASP A 72 -12.52 -7.61 13.31
N ILE A 73 -12.05 -6.62 12.54
CA ILE A 73 -11.51 -6.83 11.19
C ILE A 73 -10.04 -6.37 11.11
N VAL A 74 -9.80 -5.07 11.20
CA VAL A 74 -8.49 -4.48 10.81
C VAL A 74 -7.32 -5.05 11.61
N SER A 75 -7.48 -5.20 12.94
CA SER A 75 -6.44 -5.74 13.83
C SER A 75 -6.16 -7.24 13.61
N LYS A 76 -7.00 -7.94 12.86
CA LYS A 76 -6.89 -9.38 12.61
C LYS A 76 -6.30 -9.73 11.25
N VAL A 77 -5.90 -8.73 10.47
CA VAL A 77 -5.32 -8.92 9.14
C VAL A 77 -3.81 -9.07 9.25
N PRO A 78 -3.23 -10.25 8.93
CA PRO A 78 -1.78 -10.42 8.95
C PRO A 78 -1.11 -9.68 7.79
N ASP A 79 0.01 -9.00 8.04
CA ASP A 79 0.82 -8.39 6.98
C ASP A 79 1.23 -9.42 5.90
N ALA A 80 1.56 -10.65 6.32
CA ALA A 80 1.93 -11.74 5.39
C ALA A 80 0.79 -12.09 4.43
N GLN A 81 -0.47 -12.09 4.90
CA GLN A 81 -1.65 -12.28 4.04
C GLN A 81 -1.72 -11.18 2.99
N VAL A 82 -1.60 -9.92 3.42
CA VAL A 82 -1.67 -8.76 2.53
C VAL A 82 -0.58 -8.80 1.47
N MET A 83 0.66 -9.12 1.85
CA MET A 83 1.76 -9.24 0.88
C MET A 83 1.48 -10.31 -0.16
N GLY A 84 0.99 -11.49 0.25
CA GLY A 84 0.63 -12.58 -0.65
C GLY A 84 -0.54 -12.22 -1.59
N ASP A 85 -1.55 -11.52 -1.09
CA ASP A 85 -2.69 -11.07 -1.90
C ASP A 85 -2.23 -10.07 -2.98
N LEU A 86 -1.36 -9.13 -2.63
CA LEU A 86 -0.81 -8.17 -3.58
C LEU A 86 0.08 -8.85 -4.63
N ASP A 87 0.88 -9.85 -4.26
CA ASP A 87 1.66 -10.64 -5.21
C ASP A 87 0.75 -11.40 -6.18
N ALA A 88 -0.39 -11.94 -5.70
CA ALA A 88 -1.39 -12.58 -6.54
C ALA A 88 -2.04 -11.59 -7.53
N MET A 89 -2.31 -10.35 -7.12
CA MET A 89 -2.81 -9.29 -8.01
C MET A 89 -1.80 -8.93 -9.09
N VAL A 90 -0.51 -8.88 -8.78
CA VAL A 90 0.55 -8.65 -9.77
C VAL A 90 0.62 -9.79 -10.79
N ALA A 91 0.51 -11.04 -10.34
CA ALA A 91 0.46 -12.20 -11.21
C ALA A 91 -0.79 -12.19 -12.11
N TRP A 92 -1.95 -11.84 -11.56
CA TRP A 92 -3.19 -11.68 -12.33
C TRP A 92 -3.04 -10.56 -13.38
N ALA A 93 -2.47 -9.41 -13.00
CA ALA A 93 -2.25 -8.31 -13.94
C ALA A 93 -1.39 -8.74 -15.13
N ALA A 94 -0.30 -9.47 -14.89
CA ALA A 94 0.60 -9.96 -15.93
C ALA A 94 -0.13 -10.89 -16.91
N ALA A 95 -1.07 -11.71 -16.44
CA ALA A 95 -1.89 -12.59 -17.27
C ALA A 95 -3.02 -11.84 -18.01
N ASN A 96 -3.39 -10.64 -17.57
CA ASN A 96 -4.55 -9.89 -18.05
C ASN A 96 -4.20 -8.53 -18.69
N GLY A 97 -3.06 -8.42 -19.33
CA GLY A 97 -2.67 -7.26 -20.13
C GLY A 97 -1.80 -6.23 -19.43
N GLY A 98 -1.45 -6.45 -18.17
CA GLY A 98 -0.50 -5.64 -17.43
C GLY A 98 0.96 -6.05 -17.65
N ASN A 99 1.87 -5.14 -17.35
CA ASN A 99 3.31 -5.39 -17.34
C ASN A 99 3.84 -5.32 -15.89
N ALA A 100 4.08 -6.47 -15.29
CA ALA A 100 4.59 -6.58 -13.92
C ALA A 100 5.97 -5.93 -13.71
N GLN A 101 6.73 -5.65 -14.78
CA GLN A 101 8.00 -4.91 -14.68
C GLN A 101 7.82 -3.39 -14.64
N ARG A 102 6.58 -2.90 -14.80
CA ARG A 102 6.18 -1.49 -14.71
C ARG A 102 5.15 -1.33 -13.60
N LEU A 103 5.50 -1.79 -12.39
CA LEU A 103 4.62 -1.88 -11.23
C LEU A 103 4.80 -0.68 -10.29
N GLY A 104 3.72 -0.02 -9.94
CA GLY A 104 3.62 0.98 -8.88
C GLY A 104 2.57 0.61 -7.84
N ILE A 105 2.59 1.31 -6.73
CA ILE A 105 1.61 1.16 -5.64
C ILE A 105 1.26 2.52 -5.04
N THR A 106 -0.01 2.71 -4.72
CA THR A 106 -0.46 3.83 -3.89
C THR A 106 -1.47 3.34 -2.87
N GLY A 107 -1.55 3.99 -1.72
CA GLY A 107 -2.48 3.59 -0.68
C GLY A 107 -2.71 4.68 0.36
N PHE A 108 -3.88 4.64 0.99
CA PHE A 108 -4.41 5.68 1.86
C PHE A 108 -4.58 5.14 3.28
N CYS A 109 -4.24 5.92 4.32
CA CYS A 109 -4.40 5.53 5.72
C CYS A 109 -3.70 4.19 6.02
N TRP A 110 -4.45 3.15 6.40
CA TRP A 110 -3.94 1.78 6.53
C TRP A 110 -3.20 1.32 5.26
N GLY A 111 -3.75 1.61 4.08
CA GLY A 111 -3.12 1.31 2.80
C GLY A 111 -1.84 2.11 2.53
N GLY A 112 -1.70 3.29 3.13
CA GLY A 112 -0.45 4.04 3.10
C GLY A 112 0.69 3.31 3.84
N ARG A 113 0.37 2.67 4.98
CA ARG A 113 1.31 1.78 5.65
C ARG A 113 1.67 0.58 4.77
N ILE A 114 0.69 -0.07 4.16
CA ILE A 114 0.89 -1.21 3.25
C ILE A 114 1.78 -0.83 2.06
N THR A 115 1.64 0.38 1.53
CA THR A 115 2.49 0.89 0.45
C THR A 115 3.98 0.83 0.81
N TRP A 116 4.36 1.26 2.00
CA TRP A 116 5.74 1.16 2.50
C TRP A 116 6.19 -0.29 2.65
N LEU A 117 5.34 -1.14 3.23
CA LEU A 117 5.66 -2.56 3.41
C LEU A 117 5.87 -3.27 2.08
N TYR A 118 4.99 -3.03 1.12
CA TYR A 118 5.07 -3.67 -0.20
C TYR A 118 6.25 -3.15 -1.02
N ALA A 119 6.61 -1.87 -0.87
CA ALA A 119 7.81 -1.31 -1.48
C ALA A 119 9.12 -1.94 -0.96
N ALA A 120 9.11 -2.52 0.23
CA ALA A 120 10.21 -3.32 0.78
C ALA A 120 10.12 -4.80 0.38
N HIS A 121 8.92 -5.32 0.11
CA HIS A 121 8.64 -6.72 -0.15
C HIS A 121 8.91 -7.11 -1.61
N ASN A 122 8.27 -6.44 -2.56
CA ASN A 122 8.27 -6.87 -3.96
C ASN A 122 9.45 -6.28 -4.75
N LYS A 123 10.23 -7.15 -5.40
CA LYS A 123 11.44 -6.75 -6.16
C LYS A 123 11.13 -6.08 -7.51
N ALA A 124 9.93 -6.26 -8.04
CA ALA A 124 9.53 -5.69 -9.32
C ALA A 124 8.96 -4.26 -9.19
N ILE A 125 8.63 -3.83 -7.97
CA ILE A 125 8.08 -2.49 -7.69
C ILE A 125 9.03 -1.40 -8.16
N LYS A 126 8.50 -0.32 -8.74
CA LYS A 126 9.28 0.81 -9.27
C LYS A 126 9.11 2.09 -8.46
N ALA A 127 7.93 2.31 -7.88
CA ALA A 127 7.63 3.48 -7.07
C ALA A 127 6.40 3.23 -6.18
N GLY A 128 6.33 3.93 -5.05
CA GLY A 128 5.16 3.97 -4.19
C GLY A 128 4.75 5.41 -3.86
N VAL A 129 3.46 5.64 -3.62
CA VAL A 129 2.95 6.88 -3.02
C VAL A 129 2.10 6.52 -1.81
N ALA A 130 2.58 6.87 -0.62
CA ALA A 130 1.95 6.55 0.66
C ALA A 130 1.26 7.79 1.24
N TRP A 131 -0.07 7.75 1.32
CA TRP A 131 -0.89 8.82 1.88
C TRP A 131 -1.19 8.53 3.35
N TYR A 132 -0.69 9.40 4.24
CA TYR A 132 -0.96 9.40 5.68
C TYR A 132 -1.01 7.99 6.31
N GLY A 133 -0.09 7.12 5.94
CA GLY A 133 0.05 5.79 6.53
C GLY A 133 0.89 5.79 7.79
N ARG A 134 0.49 4.99 8.79
CA ARG A 134 1.27 4.84 10.02
C ARG A 134 2.69 4.35 9.73
N LEU A 135 3.69 5.02 10.27
CA LEU A 135 5.11 4.75 10.04
C LEU A 135 5.76 3.94 11.16
N VAL A 136 5.33 4.19 12.39
CA VAL A 136 5.87 3.59 13.61
C VAL A 136 4.74 2.92 14.40
N GLY A 137 5.03 1.82 15.05
CA GLY A 137 4.05 1.11 15.88
C GLY A 137 4.67 -0.01 16.69
N THR A 138 3.87 -0.66 17.53
CA THR A 138 4.29 -1.82 18.29
C THR A 138 4.17 -3.08 17.44
N ALA A 139 5.25 -3.84 17.37
CA ALA A 139 5.26 -5.13 16.67
C ALA A 139 4.31 -6.14 17.33
N SER A 140 3.65 -6.94 16.49
CA SER A 140 2.80 -8.06 16.93
C SER A 140 3.04 -9.28 16.02
N PRO A 141 2.55 -10.46 16.38
CA PRO A 141 2.66 -11.63 15.49
C PRO A 141 2.02 -11.41 14.10
N LEU A 142 0.96 -10.60 13.99
CA LEU A 142 0.28 -10.30 12.73
C LEU A 142 0.92 -9.13 11.97
N THR A 143 1.54 -8.19 12.69
CA THR A 143 2.21 -7.00 12.15
C THR A 143 3.61 -6.89 12.73
N PRO A 144 4.54 -7.76 12.31
CA PRO A 144 5.86 -7.91 12.94
C PRO A 144 6.81 -6.75 12.65
N LYS A 145 6.55 -5.96 11.63
CA LYS A 145 7.35 -4.82 11.19
C LYS A 145 6.48 -3.62 10.84
N HIS A 146 7.00 -2.44 11.13
CA HIS A 146 6.43 -1.18 10.65
C HIS A 146 7.32 -0.56 9.56
N PRO A 147 6.85 0.43 8.80
CA PRO A 147 7.64 1.05 7.74
C PRO A 147 9.05 1.48 8.17
N VAL A 148 9.20 2.07 9.35
CA VAL A 148 10.49 2.50 9.89
C VAL A 148 11.50 1.36 10.01
N ASP A 149 11.04 0.15 10.38
CA ASP A 149 11.89 -1.05 10.51
C ASP A 149 12.37 -1.58 9.16
N LEU A 150 11.73 -1.16 8.07
CA LEU A 150 11.97 -1.66 6.71
C LEU A 150 12.69 -0.65 5.81
N ALA A 151 13.07 0.52 6.32
CA ALA A 151 13.76 1.56 5.54
C ALA A 151 15.01 1.02 4.81
N ALA A 152 15.79 0.15 5.47
CA ALA A 152 16.95 -0.48 4.87
C ALA A 152 16.63 -1.58 3.82
N ASN A 153 15.40 -2.02 3.75
CA ASN A 153 14.94 -3.09 2.86
C ASN A 153 14.19 -2.58 1.62
N LEU A 154 13.96 -1.27 1.49
CA LEU A 154 13.22 -0.71 0.36
C LEU A 154 13.83 -1.14 -0.97
N ARG A 155 12.96 -1.55 -1.89
CA ARG A 155 13.27 -1.96 -3.27
C ARG A 155 12.97 -0.85 -4.28
N ALA A 156 12.07 0.07 -3.92
CA ALA A 156 11.67 1.20 -4.73
C ALA A 156 11.50 2.45 -3.87
N PRO A 157 11.70 3.65 -4.43
CA PRO A 157 11.43 4.89 -3.73
C PRO A 157 9.94 5.05 -3.43
N VAL A 158 9.65 5.68 -2.30
CA VAL A 158 8.29 6.01 -1.89
C VAL A 158 8.19 7.50 -1.60
N LEU A 159 7.17 8.14 -2.17
CA LEU A 159 6.75 9.49 -1.79
C LEU A 159 5.73 9.37 -0.65
N GLY A 160 6.07 9.87 0.52
CA GLY A 160 5.20 9.95 1.69
C GLY A 160 4.49 11.31 1.74
N LEU A 161 3.16 11.31 1.81
CA LEU A 161 2.31 12.51 1.85
C LEU A 161 1.58 12.54 3.19
N TYR A 162 1.86 13.54 4.02
CA TYR A 162 1.41 13.60 5.43
C TYR A 162 0.85 14.96 5.80
N GLY A 163 -0.09 14.97 6.74
CA GLY A 163 -0.63 16.19 7.33
C GLY A 163 0.22 16.67 8.50
N GLY A 164 0.58 17.96 8.53
CA GLY A 164 1.37 18.55 9.62
C GLY A 164 0.62 18.63 10.96
N GLN A 165 -0.72 18.56 10.91
CA GLN A 165 -1.59 18.62 12.09
C GLN A 165 -2.32 17.29 12.35
N ASP A 166 -1.86 16.19 11.77
CA ASP A 166 -2.44 14.87 11.99
C ASP A 166 -2.06 14.33 13.38
N GLY A 167 -3.01 14.35 14.30
CA GLY A 167 -2.82 13.83 15.67
C GLY A 167 -2.64 12.31 15.72
N GLY A 168 -3.06 11.57 14.69
CA GLY A 168 -2.90 10.12 14.59
C GLY A 168 -1.53 9.70 14.06
N ILE A 169 -0.83 10.62 13.35
CA ILE A 169 0.52 10.40 12.80
C ILE A 169 1.37 11.65 13.13
N PRO A 170 1.85 11.77 14.35
CA PRO A 170 2.65 12.92 14.78
C PRO A 170 3.90 13.11 13.92
N LEU A 171 4.30 14.35 13.65
CA LEU A 171 5.50 14.68 12.88
C LEU A 171 6.78 14.06 13.43
N THR A 172 6.82 13.72 14.72
CA THR A 172 7.93 12.97 15.31
C THR A 172 8.13 11.62 14.63
N THR A 173 7.05 10.90 14.31
CA THR A 173 7.11 9.61 13.60
C THR A 173 7.51 9.77 12.13
N VAL A 174 7.13 10.87 11.50
CA VAL A 174 7.59 11.24 10.15
C VAL A 174 9.09 11.52 10.16
N ASN A 175 9.59 12.25 11.15
CA ASN A 175 11.02 12.55 11.29
C ASN A 175 11.83 11.27 11.57
N GLU A 176 11.33 10.39 12.44
CA GLU A 176 11.94 9.08 12.71
C GLU A 176 12.10 8.25 11.41
N MET A 177 11.07 8.22 10.57
CA MET A 177 11.15 7.53 9.28
C MET A 177 12.13 8.22 8.32
N LYS A 178 12.18 9.56 8.27
CA LYS A 178 13.18 10.31 7.48
C LYS A 178 14.61 9.98 7.89
N GLU A 179 14.87 9.89 9.19
CA GLU A 179 16.18 9.52 9.73
C GLU A 179 16.56 8.06 9.39
N ALA A 180 15.60 7.15 9.48
CA ALA A 180 15.80 5.75 9.07
C ALA A 180 16.13 5.63 7.58
N LEU A 181 15.44 6.38 6.71
CA LEU A 181 15.71 6.43 5.28
C LEU A 181 17.07 7.05 4.97
N ALA A 182 17.42 8.16 5.63
CA ALA A 182 18.74 8.80 5.46
C ALA A 182 19.87 7.85 5.87
N THR A 183 19.70 7.14 7.00
CA THR A 183 20.66 6.14 7.47
C THR A 183 20.81 4.98 6.49
N ALA A 184 19.69 4.47 5.95
CA ALA A 184 19.70 3.40 4.95
C ALA A 184 20.32 3.86 3.63
N GLY A 185 20.05 5.09 3.20
CA GLY A 185 20.63 5.72 2.01
C GLY A 185 22.15 5.88 2.14
N ALA A 186 22.63 6.37 3.28
CA ALA A 186 24.06 6.49 3.57
C ALA A 186 24.79 5.13 3.54
N LYS A 187 24.07 4.04 3.83
CA LYS A 187 24.56 2.64 3.73
C LYS A 187 24.40 2.04 2.33
N GLY A 188 23.99 2.83 1.34
CA GLY A 188 23.92 2.43 -0.07
C GLY A 188 22.55 1.97 -0.57
N ASN A 189 21.48 2.05 0.23
CA ASN A 189 20.14 1.79 -0.26
C ASN A 189 19.63 2.96 -1.11
N LYS A 190 19.70 2.81 -2.44
CA LYS A 190 19.30 3.85 -3.40
C LYS A 190 17.79 4.17 -3.33
N ALA A 191 16.95 3.19 -3.03
CA ALA A 191 15.50 3.39 -2.91
C ALA A 191 15.18 4.26 -1.69
N ALA A 192 15.82 3.99 -0.56
CA ALA A 192 15.69 4.82 0.64
C ALA A 192 16.20 6.25 0.40
N ALA A 193 17.35 6.41 -0.25
CA ALA A 193 17.92 7.71 -0.57
C ALA A 193 17.06 8.55 -1.52
N ALA A 194 16.27 7.90 -2.38
CA ALA A 194 15.37 8.55 -3.35
C ALA A 194 13.92 8.67 -2.82
N SER A 195 13.65 8.24 -1.59
CA SER A 195 12.33 8.41 -0.98
C SER A 195 12.18 9.82 -0.40
N GLU A 196 10.99 10.38 -0.53
CA GLU A 196 10.71 11.77 -0.18
C GLU A 196 9.47 11.89 0.70
N PHE A 197 9.36 13.01 1.42
CA PHE A 197 8.19 13.39 2.20
C PHE A 197 7.73 14.81 1.86
N VAL A 198 6.42 14.94 1.66
CA VAL A 198 5.74 16.24 1.63
C VAL A 198 4.78 16.31 2.81
N VAL A 199 4.87 17.40 3.55
CA VAL A 199 3.99 17.69 4.70
C VAL A 199 3.16 18.92 4.36
N PHE A 200 1.84 18.82 4.52
CA PHE A 200 0.86 19.88 4.22
C PHE A 200 0.37 20.54 5.49
#